data_1f82826b7ffacaaf0ae13796ebed3d23
#
_entry.id   1f82826b7ffacaaf0ae13796ebed3d23
#
_cell.length_a   1.000
_cell.length_b   1.000
_cell.length_c   1.000
_cell.angle_alpha   90.00
_cell.angle_beta   90.00
_cell.angle_gamma   90.00
#
_symmetry.space_group_name_H-M   'P 1'
#
loop_
_entity.id
_entity.type
_entity.pdbx_description
1 polymer ?
#
loop_
_entity_poly.entity_id
_entity_poly.type
_entity_poly.pdbx_seq_one_letter_code
_entity_poly.pdbx_strand_id
1 'polypeptide(L)'
;RTRRRRRDDLRYFRNHSRHAALAYAHAVMAGPTPPYMGALPIVVNDKVDFWVHYFKTSGRGMFMRWLVRGESIKPLVQPLLQDSGVPLEFFYLAMIESGLSNSANSRARAMGTWQFMRGTAKLYGLKINHWVDERRDPIKSTLAAAEYLKELYNDLGDWYLAMAAYNAGPGRVRRAVRVSGSSDFWKLCETRDLAKETKEYVPKVLAAVLLAADPEAHGFNVHATEAPEVADVTVKVRKPVRLDELANRLGVSLKTLRGWNPEL
;
A
#
# COMPACT_ATOMS: atom_id res chain seq x y z
N ARG A 1 -17.43 13.22 18.48
CA ARG A 1 -17.85 13.57 17.10
C ARG A 1 -16.95 12.90 16.03
N THR A 2 -15.67 12.65 16.28
CA THR A 2 -14.69 12.08 15.32
C THR A 2 -14.92 10.58 15.01
N ARG A 3 -15.29 9.74 15.98
CA ARG A 3 -15.52 8.29 15.77
C ARG A 3 -16.78 7.98 14.94
N ARG A 4 -17.79 8.84 14.99
CA ARG A 4 -19.05 8.66 14.24
C ARG A 4 -18.85 9.02 12.75
N ARG A 5 -18.14 10.11 12.44
CA ARG A 5 -17.76 10.48 11.07
C ARG A 5 -16.90 9.38 10.40
N ARG A 6 -15.89 8.84 11.10
CA ARG A 6 -15.06 7.73 10.57
C ARG A 6 -15.86 6.47 10.21
N ARG A 7 -16.92 6.15 10.97
CA ARG A 7 -17.79 5.00 10.65
C ARG A 7 -18.67 5.26 9.43
N ASP A 8 -19.04 6.49 9.20
CA ASP A 8 -19.91 6.87 8.07
C ASP A 8 -19.10 6.92 6.77
N ASP A 9 -17.86 7.39 6.79
CA ASP A 9 -16.93 7.35 5.65
C ASP A 9 -16.60 5.91 5.24
N LEU A 10 -16.29 5.04 6.20
CA LEU A 10 -16.07 3.62 5.94
C LEU A 10 -17.31 2.88 5.45
N ARG A 11 -18.54 3.32 5.88
CA ARG A 11 -19.80 2.81 5.34
C ARG A 11 -20.02 3.25 3.90
N TYR A 12 -19.61 4.47 3.55
CA TYR A 12 -19.69 4.97 2.18
C TYR A 12 -18.92 4.06 1.24
N PHE A 13 -17.64 3.79 1.53
CA PHE A 13 -16.80 2.90 0.70
C PHE A 13 -17.26 1.44 0.72
N ARG A 14 -17.84 0.98 1.82
CA ARG A 14 -18.34 -0.41 1.94
C ARG A 14 -19.52 -0.73 1.03
N ASN A 15 -20.27 0.29 0.61
CA ASN A 15 -21.51 0.16 -0.18
C ASN A 15 -21.36 0.61 -1.64
N HIS A 16 -20.21 1.17 -2.02
CA HIS A 16 -19.97 1.69 -3.36
C HIS A 16 -19.08 0.75 -4.17
N SER A 17 -19.39 0.69 -5.45
CA SER A 17 -18.62 -0.06 -6.42
C SER A 17 -17.25 0.57 -6.64
N ARG A 18 -16.32 -0.19 -7.23
CA ARG A 18 -14.99 0.27 -7.65
C ARG A 18 -15.06 1.56 -8.47
N HIS A 19 -16.09 1.68 -9.32
CA HIS A 19 -16.36 2.87 -10.11
C HIS A 19 -16.70 4.09 -9.24
N ALA A 20 -17.51 3.92 -8.20
CA ALA A 20 -17.84 5.02 -7.28
C ALA A 20 -16.61 5.47 -6.47
N ALA A 21 -15.70 4.54 -6.10
CA ALA A 21 -14.45 4.89 -5.45
C ALA A 21 -13.50 5.66 -6.38
N LEU A 22 -13.42 5.28 -7.66
CA LEU A 22 -12.67 6.03 -8.68
C LEU A 22 -13.31 7.37 -8.99
N ALA A 23 -14.63 7.43 -9.15
CA ALA A 23 -15.36 8.69 -9.35
C ALA A 23 -15.24 9.61 -8.13
N TYR A 24 -15.22 9.05 -6.92
CA TYR A 24 -14.96 9.79 -5.69
C TYR A 24 -13.52 10.33 -5.66
N ALA A 25 -12.52 9.51 -5.99
CA ALA A 25 -11.13 9.94 -6.09
C ALA A 25 -10.99 11.09 -7.11
N HIS A 26 -11.61 10.97 -8.29
CA HIS A 26 -11.64 12.04 -9.30
C HIS A 26 -12.38 13.30 -8.82
N ALA A 27 -13.48 13.16 -8.09
CA ALA A 27 -14.24 14.29 -7.57
C ALA A 27 -13.51 15.02 -6.43
N VAL A 28 -12.77 14.27 -5.59
CA VAL A 28 -11.94 14.82 -4.50
C VAL A 28 -10.72 15.56 -5.08
N MET A 29 -10.16 15.08 -6.20
CA MET A 29 -9.08 15.79 -6.90
C MET A 29 -9.50 17.16 -7.48
N ALA A 30 -10.81 17.43 -7.64
CA ALA A 30 -11.34 18.72 -8.04
C ALA A 30 -11.64 19.67 -6.87
N GLY A 31 -11.50 19.20 -5.63
CA GLY A 31 -11.70 19.97 -4.38
C GLY A 31 -10.40 20.56 -3.82
N PRO A 32 -10.49 21.40 -2.76
CA PRO A 32 -9.29 21.89 -2.08
C PRO A 32 -8.53 20.69 -1.50
N THR A 33 -7.27 20.57 -1.87
CA THR A 33 -6.37 19.51 -1.39
C THR A 33 -6.34 19.52 0.14
N PRO A 34 -6.61 18.41 0.83
CA PRO A 34 -6.50 18.35 2.27
C PRO A 34 -5.05 18.69 2.68
N PRO A 35 -4.83 19.28 3.85
CA PRO A 35 -3.49 19.67 4.27
C PRO A 35 -2.58 18.43 4.26
N TYR A 36 -1.56 18.47 3.41
CA TYR A 36 -0.55 17.43 3.27
C TYR A 36 0.24 17.32 4.58
N MET A 37 0.34 16.13 5.15
CA MET A 37 1.01 15.91 6.46
C MET A 37 2.54 16.00 6.38
N GLY A 38 3.08 16.64 5.35
CA GLY A 38 4.52 16.79 5.07
C GLY A 38 5.05 15.69 4.14
N ALA A 39 6.07 16.02 3.39
CA ALA A 39 6.81 15.05 2.59
C ALA A 39 7.58 14.10 3.52
N LEU A 40 7.74 12.85 3.09
CA LEU A 40 8.60 11.91 3.79
C LEU A 40 10.05 12.43 3.73
N PRO A 41 10.74 12.68 4.86
CA PRO A 41 12.14 13.03 4.82
C PRO A 41 12.97 11.92 4.17
N ILE A 42 13.83 12.24 3.22
CA ILE A 42 14.72 11.25 2.59
C ILE A 42 16.11 11.40 3.18
N VAL A 43 16.48 10.49 4.05
CA VAL A 43 17.81 10.39 4.64
C VAL A 43 18.63 9.34 3.90
N VAL A 44 19.83 9.69 3.50
CA VAL A 44 20.83 8.77 2.93
C VAL A 44 21.87 8.49 4.00
N ASN A 45 22.05 7.20 4.30
CA ASN A 45 23.05 6.71 5.23
C ASN A 45 23.48 5.28 4.83
N ASP A 46 24.47 4.71 5.52
CA ASP A 46 25.04 3.39 5.18
C ASP A 46 23.98 2.28 5.06
N LYS A 47 22.90 2.34 5.86
CA LYS A 47 21.81 1.35 5.80
C LYS A 47 20.97 1.49 4.54
N VAL A 48 20.68 2.73 4.13
CA VAL A 48 19.96 3.04 2.90
C VAL A 48 20.85 2.69 1.69
N ASP A 49 22.12 3.08 1.73
CA ASP A 49 23.10 2.79 0.66
C ASP A 49 23.29 1.28 0.45
N PHE A 50 23.31 0.50 1.53
CA PHE A 50 23.32 -0.96 1.44
C PHE A 50 22.14 -1.48 0.59
N TRP A 51 20.91 -0.98 0.81
CA TRP A 51 19.72 -1.42 0.07
C TRP A 51 19.69 -0.86 -1.35
N VAL A 52 20.18 0.35 -1.58
CA VAL A 52 20.38 0.91 -2.92
C VAL A 52 21.33 -0.01 -3.71
N HIS A 53 22.48 -0.37 -3.12
CA HIS A 53 23.44 -1.29 -3.75
C HIS A 53 22.81 -2.67 -4.02
N TYR A 54 22.10 -3.23 -3.04
CA TYR A 54 21.42 -4.52 -3.19
C TYR A 54 20.42 -4.51 -4.35
N PHE A 55 19.55 -3.49 -4.44
CA PHE A 55 18.57 -3.40 -5.53
C PHE A 55 19.23 -3.13 -6.89
N LYS A 56 20.40 -2.51 -6.93
CA LYS A 56 21.17 -2.31 -8.18
C LYS A 56 21.94 -3.56 -8.61
N THR A 57 22.17 -4.51 -7.72
CA THR A 57 23.00 -5.71 -7.96
C THR A 57 22.20 -7.00 -7.78
N SER A 58 22.32 -7.66 -6.64
CA SER A 58 21.72 -8.98 -6.38
C SER A 58 20.18 -8.98 -6.44
N GLY A 59 19.53 -7.89 -6.06
CA GLY A 59 18.10 -7.69 -6.12
C GLY A 59 17.58 -7.09 -7.43
N ARG A 60 18.46 -6.79 -8.39
CA ARG A 60 18.14 -6.00 -9.59
C ARG A 60 16.94 -6.54 -10.38
N GLY A 61 16.94 -7.82 -10.69
CA GLY A 61 15.87 -8.42 -11.49
C GLY A 61 14.51 -8.41 -10.76
N MET A 62 14.53 -8.53 -9.45
CA MET A 62 13.32 -8.42 -8.62
C MET A 62 12.82 -6.97 -8.61
N PHE A 63 13.69 -6.01 -8.33
CA PHE A 63 13.33 -4.60 -8.25
C PHE A 63 12.83 -4.05 -9.59
N MET A 64 13.47 -4.45 -10.70
CA MET A 64 13.01 -4.11 -12.05
C MET A 64 11.55 -4.56 -12.30
N ARG A 65 11.21 -5.80 -11.91
CA ARG A 65 9.82 -6.27 -12.03
C ARG A 65 8.84 -5.46 -11.17
N TRP A 66 9.28 -4.96 -10.02
CA TRP A 66 8.47 -4.10 -9.16
C TRP A 66 8.25 -2.72 -9.79
N LEU A 67 9.29 -2.13 -10.38
CA LEU A 67 9.20 -0.86 -11.10
C LEU A 67 8.21 -0.98 -12.27
N VAL A 68 8.37 -1.98 -13.13
CA VAL A 68 7.46 -2.22 -14.27
C VAL A 68 6.00 -2.40 -13.81
N ARG A 69 5.78 -3.18 -12.74
CA ARG A 69 4.42 -3.32 -12.19
C ARG A 69 3.93 -2.02 -11.57
N GLY A 70 4.83 -1.24 -11.02
CA GLY A 70 4.54 0.06 -10.41
C GLY A 70 3.92 1.03 -11.41
N GLU A 71 4.39 1.07 -12.64
CA GLU A 71 3.87 1.99 -13.66
C GLU A 71 2.37 1.82 -13.90
N SER A 72 1.87 0.60 -13.88
CA SER A 72 0.44 0.34 -14.07
C SER A 72 -0.44 0.59 -12.83
N ILE A 73 0.15 0.58 -11.63
CA ILE A 73 -0.60 0.71 -10.35
C ILE A 73 -0.46 2.12 -9.76
N LYS A 74 0.65 2.78 -10.02
CA LYS A 74 0.97 4.12 -9.50
C LYS A 74 -0.14 5.16 -9.77
N PRO A 75 -0.70 5.27 -11.00
CA PRO A 75 -1.78 6.21 -11.29
C PRO A 75 -3.06 5.95 -10.47
N LEU A 76 -3.25 4.72 -9.99
CA LEU A 76 -4.39 4.34 -9.17
C LEU A 76 -4.16 4.59 -7.68
N VAL A 77 -2.95 4.32 -7.20
CA VAL A 77 -2.64 4.30 -5.75
C VAL A 77 -2.21 5.68 -5.23
N GLN A 78 -1.36 6.40 -5.97
CA GLN A 78 -0.82 7.68 -5.50
C GLN A 78 -1.90 8.76 -5.27
N PRO A 79 -2.90 8.95 -6.14
CA PRO A 79 -3.98 9.88 -5.85
C PRO A 79 -4.73 9.56 -4.56
N LEU A 80 -4.98 8.28 -4.27
CA LEU A 80 -5.66 7.85 -3.05
C LEU A 80 -4.83 8.16 -1.78
N LEU A 81 -3.50 8.02 -1.84
CA LEU A 81 -2.60 8.42 -0.75
C LEU A 81 -2.63 9.94 -0.56
N GLN A 82 -2.50 10.70 -1.63
CA GLN A 82 -2.53 12.16 -1.62
C GLN A 82 -3.83 12.69 -1.02
N ASP A 83 -4.97 12.21 -1.50
CA ASP A 83 -6.30 12.61 -1.02
C ASP A 83 -6.52 12.23 0.44
N SER A 84 -5.85 11.18 0.89
CA SER A 84 -5.85 10.77 2.29
C SER A 84 -4.86 11.58 3.15
N GLY A 85 -4.05 12.48 2.57
CA GLY A 85 -3.02 13.24 3.29
C GLY A 85 -1.81 12.40 3.73
N VAL A 86 -1.52 11.30 3.03
CA VAL A 86 -0.36 10.44 3.27
C VAL A 86 0.70 10.71 2.21
N PRO A 87 2.00 10.83 2.56
CA PRO A 87 3.06 11.03 1.59
C PRO A 87 3.03 9.99 0.45
N LEU A 88 3.23 10.46 -0.78
CA LEU A 88 3.17 9.62 -1.99
C LEU A 88 4.22 8.51 -1.98
N GLU A 89 5.31 8.73 -1.25
CA GLU A 89 6.42 7.81 -1.06
C GLU A 89 5.98 6.50 -0.38
N PHE A 90 4.85 6.50 0.33
CA PHE A 90 4.28 5.27 0.90
C PHE A 90 3.81 4.26 -0.16
N PHE A 91 3.69 4.67 -1.42
CA PHE A 91 3.58 3.75 -2.54
C PHE A 91 4.72 2.73 -2.56
N TYR A 92 5.93 3.17 -2.21
CA TYR A 92 7.11 2.29 -2.15
C TYR A 92 7.14 1.39 -0.93
N LEU A 93 6.40 1.74 0.13
CA LEU A 93 6.13 0.80 1.23
C LEU A 93 5.34 -0.41 0.71
N ALA A 94 4.26 -0.20 -0.05
CA ALA A 94 3.51 -1.28 -0.68
C ALA A 94 4.37 -2.10 -1.67
N MET A 95 5.34 -1.43 -2.35
CA MET A 95 6.32 -2.11 -3.20
C MET A 95 7.20 -3.06 -2.38
N ILE A 96 7.70 -2.65 -1.22
CA ILE A 96 8.51 -3.50 -0.34
C ILE A 96 7.68 -4.64 0.26
N GLU A 97 6.41 -4.43 0.59
CA GLU A 97 5.52 -5.43 1.16
C GLU A 97 5.22 -6.61 0.21
N SER A 98 4.90 -6.30 -1.03
CA SER A 98 4.36 -7.31 -1.96
C SER A 98 4.96 -7.28 -3.36
N GLY A 99 5.85 -6.32 -3.64
CA GLY A 99 6.21 -5.96 -5.01
C GLY A 99 5.00 -5.47 -5.80
N LEU A 100 4.04 -4.81 -5.15
CA LEU A 100 2.78 -4.28 -5.72
C LEU A 100 1.86 -5.38 -6.30
N SER A 101 1.87 -6.57 -5.71
CA SER A 101 1.05 -7.69 -6.16
C SER A 101 -0.24 -7.85 -5.36
N ASN A 102 -1.38 -7.73 -6.03
CA ASN A 102 -2.70 -7.97 -5.42
C ASN A 102 -2.89 -9.42 -4.95
N SER A 103 -2.17 -10.36 -5.53
CA SER A 103 -2.24 -11.78 -5.20
C SER A 103 -1.20 -12.24 -4.19
N ALA A 104 -0.33 -11.33 -3.71
CA ALA A 104 0.72 -11.69 -2.76
C ALA A 104 0.12 -12.26 -1.47
N ASN A 105 0.70 -13.36 -1.02
CA ASN A 105 0.32 -14.06 0.20
C ASN A 105 1.57 -14.46 0.97
N SER A 106 1.72 -13.97 2.18
CA SER A 106 2.87 -14.30 3.03
C SER A 106 2.64 -15.62 3.80
N ARG A 107 3.72 -16.19 4.35
CA ARG A 107 3.64 -17.35 5.28
C ARG A 107 2.77 -17.03 6.51
N ALA A 108 2.76 -15.78 6.98
CA ALA A 108 1.94 -15.30 8.08
C ALA A 108 0.49 -14.99 7.66
N ARG A 109 0.10 -15.27 6.40
CA ARG A 109 -1.24 -15.01 5.83
C ARG A 109 -1.58 -13.51 5.73
N ALA A 110 -0.57 -12.65 5.64
CA ALA A 110 -0.76 -11.31 5.14
C ALA A 110 -1.07 -11.37 3.64
N MET A 111 -1.93 -10.48 3.14
CA MET A 111 -2.50 -10.60 1.79
C MET A 111 -2.54 -9.26 1.05
N GLY A 112 -2.34 -9.34 -0.27
CA GLY A 112 -2.55 -8.25 -1.22
C GLY A 112 -1.40 -7.25 -1.26
N THR A 113 -1.62 -6.15 -1.97
CA THR A 113 -0.62 -5.11 -2.24
C THR A 113 0.01 -4.55 -0.96
N TRP A 114 -0.80 -4.35 0.08
CA TRP A 114 -0.41 -3.76 1.36
C TRP A 114 -0.10 -4.79 2.45
N GLN A 115 -0.12 -6.08 2.14
CA GLN A 115 0.16 -7.17 3.07
C GLN A 115 -0.58 -7.08 4.41
N PHE A 116 -1.87 -6.75 4.34
CA PHE A 116 -2.69 -6.69 5.54
C PHE A 116 -2.85 -8.06 6.21
N MET A 117 -2.61 -8.09 7.51
CA MET A 117 -3.09 -9.18 8.36
C MET A 117 -4.61 -9.13 8.48
N ARG A 118 -5.26 -10.29 8.55
CA ARG A 118 -6.74 -10.39 8.58
C ARG A 118 -7.38 -9.56 9.70
N GLY A 119 -6.77 -9.55 10.88
CA GLY A 119 -7.26 -8.76 12.02
C GLY A 119 -7.23 -7.27 11.74
N THR A 120 -6.06 -6.76 11.33
CA THR A 120 -5.85 -5.35 11.01
C THR A 120 -6.77 -4.91 9.85
N ALA A 121 -6.85 -5.70 8.78
CA ALA A 121 -7.72 -5.41 7.64
C ALA A 121 -9.19 -5.18 8.05
N LYS A 122 -9.70 -6.01 8.96
CA LYS A 122 -11.08 -5.85 9.46
C LYS A 122 -11.27 -4.59 10.31
N LEU A 123 -10.26 -4.16 11.07
CA LEU A 123 -10.32 -2.92 11.85
C LEU A 123 -10.48 -1.69 10.93
N TYR A 124 -9.86 -1.76 9.75
CA TYR A 124 -9.96 -0.70 8.72
C TYR A 124 -11.03 -0.99 7.66
N GLY A 125 -12.04 -1.79 8.00
CA GLY A 125 -13.28 -1.95 7.24
C GLY A 125 -13.21 -2.89 6.03
N LEU A 126 -12.08 -3.58 5.79
CA LEU A 126 -11.96 -4.51 4.67
C LEU A 126 -12.79 -5.77 4.92
N LYS A 127 -13.60 -6.14 3.94
CA LYS A 127 -14.44 -7.33 3.97
C LYS A 127 -13.60 -8.56 3.62
N ILE A 128 -13.65 -9.56 4.50
CA ILE A 128 -12.96 -10.83 4.31
C ILE A 128 -13.89 -11.96 4.69
N ASN A 129 -14.38 -12.71 3.69
CA ASN A 129 -15.21 -13.89 3.88
C ASN A 129 -14.79 -14.99 2.91
N HIS A 130 -15.66 -15.98 2.65
CA HIS A 130 -15.40 -17.09 1.73
C HIS A 130 -15.35 -16.65 0.25
N TRP A 131 -16.08 -15.62 -0.12
CA TRP A 131 -16.26 -15.17 -1.50
C TRP A 131 -15.40 -13.96 -1.87
N VAL A 132 -15.04 -13.13 -0.88
CA VAL A 132 -14.38 -11.85 -1.10
C VAL A 132 -13.27 -11.64 -0.08
N ASP A 133 -12.10 -11.23 -0.56
CA ASP A 133 -10.99 -10.77 0.25
C ASP A 133 -10.52 -9.39 -0.24
N GLU A 134 -11.08 -8.32 0.34
CA GLU A 134 -10.80 -6.93 -0.08
C GLU A 134 -9.38 -6.46 0.23
N ARG A 135 -8.54 -7.26 0.89
CA ARG A 135 -7.10 -7.00 1.00
C ARG A 135 -6.41 -7.07 -0.36
N ARG A 136 -7.00 -7.75 -1.33
CA ARG A 136 -6.53 -7.87 -2.71
C ARG A 136 -7.05 -6.75 -3.61
N ASP A 137 -8.09 -6.04 -3.22
CA ASP A 137 -8.61 -4.88 -3.94
C ASP A 137 -7.63 -3.70 -3.79
N PRO A 138 -6.99 -3.22 -4.86
CA PRO A 138 -5.94 -2.20 -4.75
C PRO A 138 -6.49 -0.85 -4.25
N ILE A 139 -7.74 -0.51 -4.55
CA ILE A 139 -8.36 0.75 -4.12
C ILE A 139 -8.72 0.67 -2.65
N LYS A 140 -9.50 -0.33 -2.26
CA LYS A 140 -9.97 -0.47 -0.88
C LYS A 140 -8.83 -0.71 0.09
N SER A 141 -7.86 -1.56 -0.29
CA SER A 141 -6.70 -1.79 0.56
C SER A 141 -5.79 -0.58 0.68
N THR A 142 -5.69 0.27 -0.36
CA THR A 142 -4.94 1.53 -0.28
C THR A 142 -5.61 2.52 0.68
N LEU A 143 -6.93 2.70 0.59
CA LEU A 143 -7.65 3.56 1.53
C LEU A 143 -7.52 3.09 2.98
N ALA A 144 -7.63 1.78 3.21
CA ALA A 144 -7.41 1.19 4.52
C ALA A 144 -5.97 1.38 5.02
N ALA A 145 -4.97 1.24 4.14
CA ALA A 145 -3.56 1.46 4.47
C ALA A 145 -3.27 2.91 4.79
N ALA A 146 -3.83 3.85 4.04
CA ALA A 146 -3.70 5.27 4.30
C ALA A 146 -4.29 5.65 5.67
N GLU A 147 -5.46 5.13 6.02
CA GLU A 147 -6.06 5.36 7.34
C GLU A 147 -5.18 4.79 8.46
N TYR A 148 -4.67 3.57 8.29
CA TYR A 148 -3.77 2.94 9.27
C TYR A 148 -2.46 3.73 9.43
N LEU A 149 -1.83 4.13 8.34
CA LEU A 149 -0.59 4.91 8.36
C LEU A 149 -0.77 6.27 9.05
N LYS A 150 -1.89 6.95 8.81
CA LYS A 150 -2.24 8.19 9.52
C LYS A 150 -2.44 7.99 11.01
N GLU A 151 -3.09 6.89 11.40
CA GLU A 151 -3.25 6.56 12.81
C GLU A 151 -1.89 6.29 13.48
N LEU A 152 -1.00 5.57 12.81
CA LEU A 152 0.37 5.33 13.28
C LEU A 152 1.18 6.63 13.39
N TYR A 153 1.06 7.53 12.42
CA TYR A 153 1.71 8.84 12.46
C TYR A 153 1.15 9.71 13.60
N ASN A 154 -0.16 9.74 13.78
CA ASN A 154 -0.79 10.50 14.87
C ASN A 154 -0.40 9.97 16.26
N ASP A 155 -0.11 8.68 16.39
CA ASP A 155 0.32 8.02 17.62
C ASP A 155 1.81 8.27 17.92
N LEU A 156 2.66 8.27 16.89
CA LEU A 156 4.12 8.25 17.03
C LEU A 156 4.81 9.58 16.65
N GLY A 157 4.12 10.47 15.92
CA GLY A 157 4.60 11.79 15.55
C GLY A 157 5.69 11.83 14.46
N ASP A 158 6.05 10.66 13.90
CA ASP A 158 7.14 10.53 12.94
C ASP A 158 6.83 9.46 11.88
N TRP A 159 7.14 9.73 10.61
CA TRP A 159 6.85 8.81 9.51
C TRP A 159 7.74 7.56 9.50
N TYR A 160 8.98 7.65 9.95
CA TYR A 160 9.85 6.47 10.05
C TYR A 160 9.38 5.54 11.16
N LEU A 161 8.92 6.10 12.29
CA LEU A 161 8.30 5.32 13.35
C LEU A 161 6.97 4.71 12.90
N ALA A 162 6.18 5.44 12.12
CA ALA A 162 4.94 4.91 11.52
C ALA A 162 5.22 3.74 10.58
N MET A 163 6.24 3.83 9.70
CA MET A 163 6.69 2.71 8.87
C MET A 163 7.17 1.51 9.71
N ALA A 164 7.98 1.78 10.74
CA ALA A 164 8.45 0.72 11.66
C ALA A 164 7.28 0.05 12.37
N ALA A 165 6.25 0.82 12.76
CA ALA A 165 5.06 0.31 13.42
C ALA A 165 4.13 -0.44 12.45
N TYR A 166 4.08 -0.07 11.19
CA TYR A 166 3.38 -0.82 10.15
C TYR A 166 3.95 -2.25 10.04
N ASN A 167 5.28 -2.37 10.00
CA ASN A 167 5.99 -3.65 9.93
C ASN A 167 5.92 -4.46 11.24
N ALA A 168 6.24 -3.83 12.39
CA ALA A 168 6.42 -4.55 13.67
C ALA A 168 5.18 -4.57 14.56
N GLY A 169 4.20 -3.73 14.28
CA GLY A 169 3.09 -3.40 15.14
C GLY A 169 3.39 -2.24 16.10
N PRO A 170 2.40 -1.35 16.36
CA PRO A 170 2.59 -0.11 17.12
C PRO A 170 3.03 -0.34 18.57
N GLY A 171 2.57 -1.42 19.19
CA GLY A 171 2.94 -1.74 20.57
C GLY A 171 4.44 -1.97 20.78
N ARG A 172 5.11 -2.59 19.78
CA ARG A 172 6.57 -2.83 19.84
C ARG A 172 7.34 -1.52 19.68
N VAL A 173 6.94 -0.68 18.74
CA VAL A 173 7.62 0.60 18.50
C VAL A 173 7.42 1.55 19.69
N ARG A 174 6.20 1.68 20.23
CA ARG A 174 5.96 2.46 21.46
C ARG A 174 6.81 1.98 22.64
N ARG A 175 6.96 0.67 22.78
CA ARG A 175 7.84 0.12 23.82
C ARG A 175 9.30 0.51 23.58
N ALA A 176 9.79 0.39 22.34
CA ALA A 176 11.16 0.76 21.99
C ALA A 176 11.43 2.25 22.27
N VAL A 177 10.52 3.15 21.85
CA VAL A 177 10.60 4.59 22.16
C VAL A 177 10.65 4.84 23.65
N ARG A 178 9.77 4.21 24.43
CA ARG A 178 9.72 4.39 25.89
C ARG A 178 10.99 3.88 26.58
N VAL A 179 11.52 2.72 26.19
CA VAL A 179 12.69 2.11 26.82
C VAL A 179 13.97 2.85 26.48
N SER A 180 14.11 3.29 25.22
CA SER A 180 15.29 4.05 24.76
C SER A 180 15.27 5.53 25.17
N GLY A 181 14.09 6.08 25.50
CA GLY A 181 13.91 7.51 25.74
C GLY A 181 14.05 8.37 24.47
N SER A 182 14.02 7.75 23.28
CA SER A 182 14.20 8.45 22.00
C SER A 182 13.08 8.12 21.03
N SER A 183 12.55 9.14 20.35
CA SER A 183 11.63 9.04 19.20
C SER A 183 12.35 9.11 17.84
N ASP A 184 13.67 9.10 17.83
CA ASP A 184 14.47 9.06 16.61
C ASP A 184 14.63 7.60 16.15
N PHE A 185 14.05 7.26 14.98
CA PHE A 185 14.14 5.91 14.41
C PHE A 185 15.59 5.42 14.25
N TRP A 186 16.51 6.30 13.82
CA TRP A 186 17.89 5.91 13.59
C TRP A 186 18.62 5.56 14.88
N LYS A 187 18.35 6.30 15.97
CA LYS A 187 18.84 5.94 17.31
C LYS A 187 18.23 4.62 17.79
N LEU A 188 16.93 4.37 17.53
CA LEU A 188 16.32 3.08 17.87
C LEU A 188 16.96 1.92 17.10
N CYS A 189 17.48 2.14 15.91
CA CYS A 189 18.23 1.13 15.16
C CYS A 189 19.52 0.69 15.84
N GLU A 190 20.11 1.49 16.72
CA GLU A 190 21.32 1.17 17.47
C GLU A 190 21.03 0.34 18.72
N THR A 191 19.79 0.37 19.22
CA THR A 191 19.34 -0.38 20.40
C THR A 191 19.00 -1.83 20.08
N ARG A 192 18.67 -2.63 21.10
CA ARG A 192 18.17 -4.01 20.95
C ARG A 192 16.64 -4.08 20.93
N ASP A 193 15.94 -2.95 21.02
CA ASP A 193 14.50 -2.89 21.24
C ASP A 193 13.68 -3.09 19.97
N LEU A 194 14.30 -2.87 18.80
CA LEU A 194 13.70 -3.19 17.51
C LEU A 194 14.32 -4.47 16.91
N ALA A 195 13.47 -5.31 16.33
CA ALA A 195 13.93 -6.49 15.58
C ALA A 195 14.76 -6.06 14.35
N LYS A 196 15.72 -6.91 13.96
CA LYS A 196 16.56 -6.66 12.77
C LYS A 196 15.73 -6.36 11.52
N GLU A 197 14.66 -7.12 11.30
CA GLU A 197 13.75 -6.92 10.17
C GLU A 197 13.20 -5.49 10.14
N THR A 198 12.72 -4.98 11.27
CA THR A 198 12.16 -3.64 11.38
C THR A 198 13.21 -2.54 11.17
N LYS A 199 14.44 -2.76 11.66
CA LYS A 199 15.59 -1.85 11.45
C LYS A 199 15.99 -1.76 9.98
N GLU A 200 15.77 -2.81 9.20
CA GLU A 200 16.06 -2.87 7.76
C GLU A 200 14.87 -2.40 6.90
N TYR A 201 13.67 -2.36 7.47
CA TYR A 201 12.44 -2.08 6.72
C TYR A 201 12.41 -0.65 6.19
N VAL A 202 12.60 0.35 7.05
CA VAL A 202 12.62 1.76 6.66
C VAL A 202 13.73 2.06 5.64
N PRO A 203 15.00 1.63 5.84
CA PRO A 203 16.05 1.77 4.84
C PRO A 203 15.70 1.18 3.47
N LYS A 204 15.02 0.03 3.44
CA LYS A 204 14.54 -0.58 2.18
C LYS A 204 13.54 0.31 1.45
N VAL A 205 12.58 0.88 2.18
CA VAL A 205 11.57 1.78 1.59
C VAL A 205 12.25 3.01 1.03
N LEU A 206 13.16 3.63 1.79
CA LEU A 206 13.90 4.82 1.33
C LEU A 206 14.77 4.54 0.10
N ALA A 207 15.44 3.39 0.06
CA ALA A 207 16.21 2.96 -1.11
C ALA A 207 15.31 2.78 -2.34
N ALA A 208 14.10 2.22 -2.17
CA ALA A 208 13.15 2.10 -3.26
C ALA A 208 12.65 3.47 -3.75
N VAL A 209 12.39 4.42 -2.84
CA VAL A 209 12.05 5.81 -3.18
C VAL A 209 13.16 6.45 -4.02
N LEU A 210 14.41 6.39 -3.55
CA LEU A 210 15.57 6.99 -4.24
C LEU A 210 15.75 6.42 -5.65
N LEU A 211 15.71 5.10 -5.80
CA LEU A 211 15.92 4.45 -7.09
C LEU A 211 14.77 4.66 -8.07
N ALA A 212 13.55 4.80 -7.55
CA ALA A 212 12.36 4.98 -8.37
C ALA A 212 12.04 6.45 -8.67
N ALA A 213 12.74 7.39 -8.04
CA ALA A 213 12.65 8.82 -8.38
C ALA A 213 13.22 9.10 -9.80
N ASP A 214 14.31 8.42 -10.16
CA ASP A 214 14.90 8.45 -11.50
C ASP A 214 15.49 7.06 -11.82
N PRO A 215 14.65 6.12 -12.29
CA PRO A 215 15.10 4.76 -12.56
C PRO A 215 16.21 4.69 -13.61
N GLU A 216 16.15 5.55 -14.65
CA GLU A 216 17.11 5.54 -15.76
C GLU A 216 18.50 5.96 -15.31
N ALA A 217 18.62 7.00 -14.46
CA ALA A 217 19.90 7.41 -13.89
C ALA A 217 20.54 6.30 -13.02
N HIS A 218 19.72 5.37 -12.53
CA HIS A 218 20.18 4.20 -11.79
C HIS A 218 20.31 2.94 -12.64
N GLY A 219 20.17 3.09 -13.98
CA GLY A 219 20.34 2.03 -14.98
C GLY A 219 19.16 1.08 -15.08
N PHE A 220 17.95 1.44 -14.63
CA PHE A 220 16.73 0.68 -14.81
C PHE A 220 15.94 1.24 -16.00
N ASN A 221 15.89 0.49 -17.10
CA ASN A 221 15.09 0.86 -18.26
C ASN A 221 13.63 0.40 -18.04
N VAL A 222 12.82 1.27 -17.48
CA VAL A 222 11.41 1.00 -17.25
C VAL A 222 10.64 1.48 -18.49
N HIS A 223 10.28 0.54 -19.35
CA HIS A 223 9.33 0.84 -20.42
C HIS A 223 7.92 0.68 -19.85
N ALA A 224 7.14 1.74 -19.92
CA ALA A 224 5.73 1.69 -19.56
C ALA A 224 5.05 0.60 -20.41
N THR A 225 4.63 -0.46 -19.80
CA THR A 225 3.61 -1.33 -20.39
C THR A 225 2.30 -0.58 -20.32
N GLU A 226 1.51 -0.62 -21.37
CA GLU A 226 0.17 -0.04 -21.35
C GLU A 226 -0.53 -0.40 -20.05
N ALA A 227 -1.03 0.63 -19.36
CA ALA A 227 -1.77 0.40 -18.12
C ALA A 227 -2.92 -0.56 -18.43
N PRO A 228 -3.14 -1.62 -17.63
CA PRO A 228 -4.24 -2.53 -17.90
C PRO A 228 -5.52 -1.71 -17.96
N GLU A 229 -6.25 -1.86 -19.06
CA GLU A 229 -7.55 -1.24 -19.26
C GLU A 229 -8.43 -1.60 -18.05
N VAL A 230 -8.72 -0.63 -17.22
CA VAL A 230 -9.57 -0.85 -16.05
C VAL A 230 -11.00 -0.85 -16.56
N ALA A 231 -11.67 -2.00 -16.52
CA ALA A 231 -13.07 -2.08 -16.91
C ALA A 231 -13.93 -1.24 -15.96
N ASP A 232 -14.51 -0.19 -16.50
CA ASP A 232 -15.38 0.77 -15.78
C ASP A 232 -16.81 0.26 -15.56
N VAL A 233 -17.06 -1.05 -15.71
CA VAL A 233 -18.39 -1.62 -15.62
C VAL A 233 -18.57 -2.39 -14.32
N THR A 234 -19.43 -1.85 -13.45
CA THR A 234 -19.89 -2.59 -12.26
C THR A 234 -21.16 -3.37 -12.59
N VAL A 235 -21.07 -4.69 -12.53
CA VAL A 235 -22.21 -5.58 -12.73
C VAL A 235 -22.78 -6.02 -11.40
N LYS A 236 -24.04 -5.66 -11.10
CA LYS A 236 -24.75 -6.13 -9.92
C LYS A 236 -25.43 -7.45 -10.21
N VAL A 237 -24.89 -8.52 -9.63
CA VAL A 237 -25.52 -9.86 -9.72
C VAL A 237 -26.56 -10.05 -8.61
N ARG A 238 -27.75 -10.54 -8.96
CA ARG A 238 -28.85 -10.80 -8.00
C ARG A 238 -28.78 -12.19 -7.38
N LYS A 239 -28.05 -13.10 -7.98
CA LYS A 239 -27.84 -14.49 -7.53
C LYS A 239 -26.37 -14.84 -7.66
N PRO A 240 -25.85 -15.82 -6.89
CA PRO A 240 -24.49 -16.34 -7.11
C PRO A 240 -24.33 -16.77 -8.57
N VAL A 241 -23.27 -16.31 -9.21
CA VAL A 241 -22.90 -16.63 -10.60
C VAL A 241 -21.47 -17.17 -10.59
N ARG A 242 -21.21 -18.18 -11.38
CA ARG A 242 -19.83 -18.67 -11.58
C ARG A 242 -19.06 -17.64 -12.41
N LEU A 243 -17.81 -17.38 -12.01
CA LEU A 243 -16.97 -16.39 -12.71
C LEU A 243 -16.66 -16.81 -14.15
N ASP A 244 -16.51 -18.09 -14.45
CA ASP A 244 -16.30 -18.61 -15.80
C ASP A 244 -17.54 -18.36 -16.70
N GLU A 245 -18.73 -18.58 -16.18
CA GLU A 245 -19.97 -18.28 -16.89
C GLU A 245 -20.11 -16.76 -17.14
N LEU A 246 -19.79 -15.93 -16.14
CA LEU A 246 -19.81 -14.48 -16.29
C LEU A 246 -18.78 -14.01 -17.33
N ALA A 247 -17.57 -14.55 -17.31
CA ALA A 247 -16.51 -14.23 -18.27
C ALA A 247 -16.98 -14.54 -19.71
N ASN A 248 -17.57 -15.73 -19.93
CA ASN A 248 -18.11 -16.13 -21.22
C ASN A 248 -19.22 -15.17 -21.70
N ARG A 249 -20.13 -14.76 -20.82
CA ARG A 249 -21.20 -13.80 -21.15
C ARG A 249 -20.68 -12.41 -21.51
N LEU A 250 -19.57 -12.00 -20.89
CA LEU A 250 -18.91 -10.71 -21.16
C LEU A 250 -17.93 -10.78 -22.33
N GLY A 251 -17.70 -11.95 -22.93
CA GLY A 251 -16.74 -12.12 -24.03
C GLY A 251 -15.28 -11.93 -23.62
N VAL A 252 -14.95 -12.15 -22.34
CA VAL A 252 -13.59 -12.00 -21.82
C VAL A 252 -13.07 -13.31 -21.25
N SER A 253 -11.74 -13.44 -21.11
CA SER A 253 -11.18 -14.62 -20.45
C SER A 253 -11.45 -14.59 -18.93
N LEU A 254 -11.57 -15.77 -18.31
CA LEU A 254 -11.66 -15.87 -16.85
C LEU A 254 -10.44 -15.23 -16.16
N LYS A 255 -9.27 -15.31 -16.78
CA LYS A 255 -8.03 -14.66 -16.28
C LYS A 255 -8.18 -13.15 -16.28
N THR A 256 -8.70 -12.58 -17.34
CA THR A 256 -8.97 -11.14 -17.46
C THR A 256 -9.98 -10.67 -16.39
N LEU A 257 -11.11 -11.39 -16.27
CA LEU A 257 -12.13 -11.07 -15.28
C LEU A 257 -11.59 -11.11 -13.84
N ARG A 258 -10.77 -12.12 -13.50
CA ARG A 258 -10.09 -12.20 -12.21
C ARG A 258 -9.05 -11.10 -12.01
N GLY A 259 -8.36 -10.69 -13.09
CA GLY A 259 -7.44 -9.55 -13.05
C GLY A 259 -8.14 -8.24 -12.68
N TRP A 260 -9.35 -8.05 -13.18
CA TRP A 260 -10.19 -6.88 -12.87
C TRP A 260 -10.83 -6.95 -11.48
N ASN A 261 -10.98 -8.15 -10.91
CA ASN A 261 -11.63 -8.40 -9.62
C ASN A 261 -10.71 -9.29 -8.75
N PRO A 262 -9.55 -8.79 -8.33
CA PRO A 262 -8.56 -9.60 -7.61
C PRO A 262 -9.04 -10.05 -6.23
N GLU A 263 -10.08 -9.42 -5.70
CA GLU A 263 -10.72 -9.74 -4.42
C GLU A 263 -11.66 -10.95 -4.46
N LEU A 264 -12.08 -11.44 -5.68
CA LEU A 264 -12.98 -12.56 -5.87
C LEU A 264 -12.27 -13.92 -5.98
#